data_cde2f2d0fe13cfb267fd64351beac1c5
#
_entry.id   cde2f2d0fe13cfb267fd64351beac1c5
#
_cell.length_a   1.000
_cell.length_b   1.000
_cell.length_c   1.000
_cell.angle_alpha   90.00
_cell.angle_beta   90.00
_cell.angle_gamma   90.00
#
_symmetry.space_group_name_H-M   'P 1'
#
loop_
_entity.id
_entity.type
_entity.pdbx_description
1 polymer ?
#
loop_
_entity_poly.entity_id
_entity_poly.type
_entity_poly.pdbx_seq_one_letter_code
_entity_poly.pdbx_strand_id
1 'polypeptide(L)'
;MDDEGYPTESSQKQLDCEQECFPYLFYAALADVRAQLVKDGIVDETDGTPRILRDGHVRYIRSGLRELRSAFAGLDASRPWMVYWMLHGLNLLSVRPTPYYADAVVFLARCQNATTGGFGGGPGQLAHCAPSYAAVLALATIGTPEAYAAVDRCSMYRWLLTLKRADGGVHIHADGEVDVRSAYTMLTIASLLNIMTPELTAGVAEWLASCQTYEGGFAGEPGCEAHGGYAFNAMAGLAILGRFDLVDVPALRRWLVARQLGMEGGFQGRTNKLVDGCYSFWQGALPAILSKYGGAVAPSGRAEAGGGTAAATATATSVGILYNVEFLQRYTLLCCQQAGGGLRDKPSKNRDFYHTCYTLSGLSIAQHYGTMPHDDM
;
A
#
# COMPACT_ATOMS: atom_id res chain seq x y z
N MET A 1 4.42 24.18 0.60
CA MET A 1 5.81 24.54 0.26
C MET A 1 5.98 26.00 0.55
N ASP A 2 6.98 26.35 1.33
CA ASP A 2 7.35 27.74 1.57
C ASP A 2 8.56 28.03 0.69
N ASP A 3 8.38 28.88 -0.33
CA ASP A 3 9.41 29.24 -1.30
C ASP A 3 10.06 30.60 -0.96
N GLU A 4 9.84 31.11 0.26
CA GLU A 4 10.31 32.43 0.70
C GLU A 4 9.95 33.55 -0.29
N GLY A 5 8.80 33.41 -0.98
CA GLY A 5 8.34 34.37 -1.99
C GLY A 5 8.88 34.17 -3.41
N TYR A 6 9.68 33.14 -3.64
CA TYR A 6 10.20 32.80 -4.98
C TYR A 6 9.46 31.56 -5.53
N PRO A 7 8.57 31.68 -6.53
CA PRO A 7 7.87 30.54 -7.10
C PRO A 7 8.85 29.60 -7.81
N THR A 8 8.76 28.31 -7.46
CA THR A 8 9.47 27.25 -8.15
C THR A 8 8.50 26.45 -9.03
N GLU A 9 9.00 25.61 -9.94
CA GLU A 9 8.16 24.70 -10.72
C GLU A 9 7.36 23.75 -9.79
N SER A 10 7.95 23.34 -8.68
CA SER A 10 7.29 22.48 -7.71
C SER A 10 6.17 23.18 -6.95
N SER A 11 6.39 24.44 -6.50
CA SER A 11 5.36 25.21 -5.82
C SER A 11 4.21 25.59 -6.76
N GLN A 12 4.51 25.90 -8.02
CA GLN A 12 3.45 26.15 -9.01
C GLN A 12 2.60 24.91 -9.25
N LYS A 13 3.21 23.72 -9.42
CA LYS A 13 2.47 22.47 -9.55
C LYS A 13 1.62 22.14 -8.32
N GLN A 14 2.11 22.46 -7.13
CA GLN A 14 1.34 22.31 -5.90
C GLN A 14 0.12 23.23 -5.90
N LEU A 15 0.30 24.50 -6.25
CA LEU A 15 -0.80 25.47 -6.35
C LEU A 15 -1.85 25.03 -7.36
N ASP A 16 -1.44 24.56 -8.55
CA ASP A 16 -2.35 24.05 -9.57
C ASP A 16 -3.15 22.85 -9.05
N CYS A 17 -2.49 21.93 -8.32
CA CYS A 17 -3.13 20.77 -7.71
C CYS A 17 -4.13 21.16 -6.62
N GLU A 18 -3.80 22.14 -5.78
CA GLU A 18 -4.71 22.69 -4.79
C GLU A 18 -5.95 23.31 -5.45
N GLN A 19 -5.75 24.07 -6.53
CA GLN A 19 -6.86 24.66 -7.30
C GLN A 19 -7.77 23.58 -7.93
N GLU A 20 -7.22 22.47 -8.39
CA GLU A 20 -8.02 21.33 -8.89
C GLU A 20 -8.82 20.63 -7.77
N CYS A 21 -8.27 20.50 -6.58
CA CYS A 21 -8.93 19.86 -5.43
C CYS A 21 -9.94 20.78 -4.73
N PHE A 22 -9.69 22.09 -4.73
CA PHE A 22 -10.47 23.08 -3.99
C PHE A 22 -11.99 22.96 -4.22
N PRO A 23 -12.51 22.90 -5.47
CA PRO A 23 -13.95 22.85 -5.71
C PRO A 23 -14.62 21.63 -5.06
N TYR A 24 -13.93 20.50 -5.03
CA TYR A 24 -14.45 19.27 -4.44
C TYR A 24 -14.46 19.32 -2.91
N LEU A 25 -13.39 19.82 -2.30
CA LEU A 25 -13.25 19.88 -0.84
C LEU A 25 -14.11 20.96 -0.20
N PHE A 26 -14.37 22.05 -0.92
CA PHE A 26 -15.19 23.19 -0.47
C PHE A 26 -16.55 23.26 -1.16
N TYR A 27 -17.04 22.15 -1.68
CA TYR A 27 -18.29 22.05 -2.45
C TYR A 27 -19.51 22.64 -1.73
N ALA A 28 -19.53 22.60 -0.39
CA ALA A 28 -20.66 23.14 0.39
C ALA A 28 -20.90 24.66 0.17
N ALA A 29 -19.82 25.40 -0.16
CA ALA A 29 -19.90 26.83 -0.49
C ALA A 29 -20.08 27.10 -2.00
N LEU A 30 -20.06 26.07 -2.86
CA LEU A 30 -20.10 26.18 -4.32
C LEU A 30 -21.33 25.45 -4.87
N ALA A 31 -22.43 26.17 -5.07
CA ALA A 31 -23.74 25.61 -5.39
C ALA A 31 -23.73 24.69 -6.62
N ASP A 32 -23.07 25.09 -7.71
CA ASP A 32 -22.98 24.29 -8.93
C ASP A 32 -22.19 23.01 -8.74
N VAL A 33 -21.08 23.06 -8.00
CA VAL A 33 -20.26 21.90 -7.68
C VAL A 33 -21.03 20.94 -6.78
N ARG A 34 -21.71 21.47 -5.75
CA ARG A 34 -22.56 20.67 -4.87
C ARG A 34 -23.66 19.96 -5.67
N ALA A 35 -24.36 20.67 -6.54
CA ALA A 35 -25.42 20.09 -7.38
C ALA A 35 -24.86 18.97 -8.28
N GLN A 36 -23.65 19.14 -8.84
CA GLN A 36 -23.02 18.10 -9.65
C GLN A 36 -22.63 16.88 -8.80
N LEU A 37 -22.04 17.06 -7.61
CA LEU A 37 -21.64 15.95 -6.73
C LEU A 37 -22.87 15.19 -6.20
N VAL A 38 -24.00 15.88 -5.94
CA VAL A 38 -25.28 15.24 -5.59
C VAL A 38 -25.81 14.43 -6.78
N LYS A 39 -25.84 15.01 -7.98
CA LYS A 39 -26.23 14.30 -9.21
C LYS A 39 -25.39 13.06 -9.47
N ASP A 40 -24.10 13.11 -9.19
CA ASP A 40 -23.16 12.00 -9.32
C ASP A 40 -23.28 10.96 -8.17
N GLY A 41 -24.07 11.25 -7.13
CA GLY A 41 -24.26 10.42 -5.94
C GLY A 41 -23.07 10.40 -4.98
N ILE A 42 -22.09 11.29 -5.18
CA ILE A 42 -20.90 11.42 -4.30
C ILE A 42 -21.26 12.15 -3.00
N VAL A 43 -22.24 13.03 -3.04
CA VAL A 43 -22.75 13.76 -1.87
C VAL A 43 -24.22 13.44 -1.71
N ASP A 44 -24.63 13.15 -0.49
CA ASP A 44 -26.05 12.94 -0.17
C ASP A 44 -26.83 14.26 -0.24
N GLU A 45 -27.98 14.23 -0.89
CA GLU A 45 -28.81 15.42 -1.09
C GLU A 45 -29.39 15.95 0.23
N THR A 46 -29.71 15.04 1.16
CA THR A 46 -30.44 15.35 2.38
C THR A 46 -29.58 15.93 3.48
N ASP A 47 -28.40 15.34 3.73
CA ASP A 47 -27.51 15.73 4.81
C ASP A 47 -26.19 16.35 4.34
N GLY A 48 -25.93 16.36 3.03
CA GLY A 48 -24.73 16.92 2.44
C GLY A 48 -23.45 16.13 2.74
N THR A 49 -23.55 14.88 3.23
CA THR A 49 -22.37 14.07 3.56
C THR A 49 -21.78 13.39 2.33
N PRO A 50 -20.42 13.28 2.22
CA PRO A 50 -19.78 12.48 1.20
C PRO A 50 -20.10 10.98 1.35
N ARG A 51 -20.40 10.31 0.23
CA ARG A 51 -20.77 8.89 0.17
C ARG A 51 -19.83 8.13 -0.76
N ILE A 52 -19.56 6.87 -0.43
CA ILE A 52 -18.86 5.97 -1.34
C ILE A 52 -19.82 5.47 -2.44
N LEU A 53 -19.41 5.57 -3.69
CA LEU A 53 -20.15 5.07 -4.87
C LEU A 53 -20.01 3.54 -5.03
N ARG A 54 -20.38 2.80 -3.98
CA ARG A 54 -20.18 1.36 -3.86
C ARG A 54 -20.56 0.59 -5.12
N ASP A 55 -21.81 0.74 -5.59
CA ASP A 55 -22.31 0.02 -6.76
C ASP A 55 -21.58 0.43 -8.06
N GLY A 56 -21.20 1.69 -8.15
CA GLY A 56 -20.38 2.20 -9.24
C GLY A 56 -19.01 1.53 -9.29
N HIS A 57 -18.33 1.46 -8.14
CA HIS A 57 -17.02 0.78 -8.02
C HIS A 57 -17.14 -0.71 -8.32
N VAL A 58 -18.16 -1.40 -7.82
CA VAL A 58 -18.42 -2.81 -8.12
C VAL A 58 -18.62 -3.03 -9.62
N ARG A 59 -19.43 -2.21 -10.29
CA ARG A 59 -19.63 -2.30 -11.75
C ARG A 59 -18.34 -2.09 -12.52
N TYR A 60 -17.56 -1.06 -12.14
CA TYR A 60 -16.28 -0.75 -12.76
C TYR A 60 -15.30 -1.92 -12.65
N ILE A 61 -15.10 -2.47 -11.44
CA ILE A 61 -14.17 -3.58 -11.21
C ILE A 61 -14.63 -4.84 -11.95
N ARG A 62 -15.92 -5.18 -11.89
CA ARG A 62 -16.48 -6.33 -12.61
C ARG A 62 -16.32 -6.23 -14.13
N SER A 63 -16.35 -5.02 -14.68
CA SER A 63 -16.12 -4.84 -16.12
C SER A 63 -14.72 -5.28 -16.55
N GLY A 64 -13.70 -5.02 -15.71
CA GLY A 64 -12.33 -5.45 -15.95
C GLY A 64 -12.12 -6.97 -15.79
N LEU A 65 -12.84 -7.61 -14.85
CA LEU A 65 -12.79 -9.08 -14.70
C LEU A 65 -13.42 -9.82 -15.88
N ARG A 66 -14.35 -9.19 -16.59
CA ARG A 66 -14.95 -9.77 -17.80
C ARG A 66 -14.04 -9.63 -19.01
N GLU A 67 -13.51 -8.43 -19.21
CA GLU A 67 -12.71 -8.11 -20.38
C GLU A 67 -11.82 -6.90 -20.10
N LEU A 68 -10.52 -7.04 -20.37
CA LEU A 68 -9.57 -5.94 -20.37
C LEU A 68 -9.51 -5.31 -21.77
N ARG A 69 -9.87 -4.05 -21.87
CA ARG A 69 -9.84 -3.29 -23.12
C ARG A 69 -8.40 -3.10 -23.62
N SER A 70 -8.23 -2.81 -24.91
CA SER A 70 -6.92 -2.58 -25.54
C SER A 70 -6.03 -1.55 -24.84
N ALA A 71 -6.63 -0.56 -24.15
CA ALA A 71 -5.90 0.41 -23.32
C ALA A 71 -5.02 -0.23 -22.23
N PHE A 72 -5.32 -1.46 -21.81
CA PHE A 72 -4.53 -2.20 -20.83
C PHE A 72 -3.40 -3.05 -21.45
N ALA A 73 -3.22 -3.03 -22.76
CA ALA A 73 -2.16 -3.78 -23.44
C ALA A 73 -0.75 -3.40 -22.93
N GLY A 74 -0.55 -2.14 -22.53
CA GLY A 74 0.70 -1.68 -21.91
C GLY A 74 1.01 -2.31 -20.54
N LEU A 75 0.03 -2.99 -19.92
CA LEU A 75 0.19 -3.71 -18.64
C LEU A 75 0.28 -5.23 -18.84
N ASP A 76 0.67 -5.71 -20.02
CA ASP A 76 0.78 -7.15 -20.33
C ASP A 76 1.71 -7.90 -19.37
N ALA A 77 2.78 -7.26 -18.90
CA ALA A 77 3.69 -7.82 -17.90
C ALA A 77 3.20 -7.66 -16.44
N SER A 78 1.95 -7.20 -16.22
CA SER A 78 1.37 -6.92 -14.91
C SER A 78 -0.01 -7.57 -14.72
N ARG A 79 -0.35 -8.59 -15.51
CA ARG A 79 -1.70 -9.19 -15.47
C ARG A 79 -2.07 -9.82 -14.12
N PRO A 80 -1.18 -10.50 -13.35
CA PRO A 80 -1.49 -10.93 -12.00
C PRO A 80 -1.87 -9.79 -11.06
N TRP A 81 -1.28 -8.58 -11.23
CA TRP A 81 -1.67 -7.40 -10.50
C TRP A 81 -3.11 -6.97 -10.81
N MET A 82 -3.51 -7.02 -12.08
CA MET A 82 -4.89 -6.71 -12.48
C MET A 82 -5.88 -7.64 -11.76
N VAL A 83 -5.58 -8.95 -11.70
CA VAL A 83 -6.40 -9.91 -10.96
C VAL A 83 -6.46 -9.55 -9.47
N TYR A 84 -5.33 -9.31 -8.83
CA TYR A 84 -5.26 -8.97 -7.42
C TYR A 84 -6.02 -7.67 -7.11
N TRP A 85 -5.75 -6.57 -7.82
CA TRP A 85 -6.41 -5.28 -7.56
C TRP A 85 -7.93 -5.38 -7.66
N MET A 86 -8.43 -6.12 -8.66
CA MET A 86 -9.86 -6.28 -8.86
C MET A 86 -10.50 -7.18 -7.81
N LEU A 87 -9.90 -8.32 -7.46
CA LEU A 87 -10.44 -9.22 -6.44
C LEU A 87 -10.41 -8.58 -5.05
N HIS A 88 -9.28 -7.96 -4.69
CA HIS A 88 -9.14 -7.28 -3.40
C HIS A 88 -10.08 -6.07 -3.28
N GLY A 89 -10.18 -5.25 -4.33
CA GLY A 89 -11.11 -4.12 -4.37
C GLY A 89 -12.57 -4.55 -4.18
N LEU A 90 -13.00 -5.67 -4.77
CA LEU A 90 -14.34 -6.22 -4.55
C LEU A 90 -14.52 -6.73 -3.11
N ASN A 91 -13.50 -7.37 -2.53
CA ASN A 91 -13.56 -7.80 -1.14
C ASN A 91 -13.72 -6.63 -0.16
N LEU A 92 -12.99 -5.52 -0.36
CA LEU A 92 -13.16 -4.29 0.42
C LEU A 92 -14.58 -3.72 0.32
N LEU A 93 -15.22 -3.92 -0.82
CA LEU A 93 -16.64 -3.60 -1.03
C LEU A 93 -17.59 -4.70 -0.57
N SER A 94 -17.13 -5.71 0.20
CA SER A 94 -17.90 -6.87 0.70
C SER A 94 -18.61 -7.65 -0.43
N VAL A 95 -17.99 -7.74 -1.59
CA VAL A 95 -18.49 -8.48 -2.76
C VAL A 95 -17.54 -9.63 -3.07
N ARG A 96 -18.05 -10.87 -3.02
CA ARG A 96 -17.29 -12.06 -3.41
C ARG A 96 -17.57 -12.38 -4.88
N PRO A 97 -16.60 -12.21 -5.80
CA PRO A 97 -16.79 -12.45 -7.22
C PRO A 97 -16.57 -13.93 -7.61
N THR A 98 -17.26 -14.84 -6.93
CA THR A 98 -17.11 -16.31 -7.09
C THR A 98 -17.21 -16.81 -8.53
N PRO A 99 -18.03 -16.22 -9.45
CA PRO A 99 -18.08 -16.68 -10.84
C PRO A 99 -16.74 -16.52 -11.61
N TYR A 100 -15.82 -15.69 -11.13
CA TYR A 100 -14.52 -15.45 -11.78
C TYR A 100 -13.37 -16.26 -11.15
N TYR A 101 -13.60 -16.96 -10.03
CA TYR A 101 -12.53 -17.60 -9.28
C TYR A 101 -11.84 -18.71 -10.07
N ALA A 102 -12.60 -19.58 -10.71
CA ALA A 102 -12.03 -20.69 -11.49
C ALA A 102 -11.12 -20.20 -12.60
N ASP A 103 -11.58 -19.23 -13.39
CA ASP A 103 -10.80 -18.64 -14.50
C ASP A 103 -9.55 -17.92 -14.00
N ALA A 104 -9.66 -17.19 -12.89
CA ALA A 104 -8.54 -16.53 -12.26
C ALA A 104 -7.48 -17.52 -11.76
N VAL A 105 -7.88 -18.61 -11.12
CA VAL A 105 -6.98 -19.68 -10.67
C VAL A 105 -6.26 -20.32 -11.85
N VAL A 106 -6.98 -20.69 -12.92
CA VAL A 106 -6.40 -21.30 -14.13
C VAL A 106 -5.41 -20.33 -14.80
N PHE A 107 -5.77 -19.06 -14.91
CA PHE A 107 -4.88 -18.04 -15.47
C PHE A 107 -3.61 -17.86 -14.64
N LEU A 108 -3.75 -17.68 -13.33
CA LEU A 108 -2.61 -17.45 -12.42
C LEU A 108 -1.69 -18.68 -12.38
N ALA A 109 -2.24 -19.90 -12.32
CA ALA A 109 -1.44 -21.12 -12.38
C ALA A 109 -0.53 -21.17 -13.63
N ARG A 110 -1.04 -20.71 -14.78
CA ARG A 110 -0.26 -20.65 -16.03
C ARG A 110 0.82 -19.55 -16.03
N CYS A 111 0.74 -18.59 -15.12
CA CYS A 111 1.78 -17.54 -14.95
C CYS A 111 2.97 -18.05 -14.15
N GLN A 112 2.85 -19.15 -13.39
CA GLN A 112 4.01 -19.74 -12.73
C GLN A 112 4.95 -20.37 -13.75
N ASN A 113 6.21 -19.95 -13.71
CA ASN A 113 7.23 -20.48 -14.62
C ASN A 113 7.66 -21.89 -14.17
N ALA A 114 7.38 -22.89 -14.98
CA ALA A 114 7.65 -24.30 -14.66
C ALA A 114 9.15 -24.61 -14.47
N THR A 115 10.04 -23.81 -15.08
CA THR A 115 11.50 -24.01 -14.98
C THR A 115 12.08 -23.34 -13.75
N THR A 116 11.70 -22.11 -13.48
CA THR A 116 12.29 -21.29 -12.38
C THR A 116 11.48 -21.34 -11.10
N GLY A 117 10.15 -21.39 -11.18
CA GLY A 117 9.24 -21.50 -10.03
C GLY A 117 8.54 -20.20 -9.62
N GLY A 118 9.04 -19.02 -9.99
CA GLY A 118 8.36 -17.74 -9.77
C GLY A 118 7.27 -17.47 -10.80
N PHE A 119 6.38 -16.50 -10.52
CA PHE A 119 5.35 -16.08 -11.47
C PHE A 119 5.86 -14.95 -12.36
N GLY A 120 5.52 -15.00 -13.64
CA GLY A 120 5.68 -13.89 -14.57
C GLY A 120 4.44 -12.99 -14.64
N GLY A 121 4.55 -11.89 -15.38
CA GLY A 121 3.44 -10.96 -15.65
C GLY A 121 2.33 -11.55 -16.52
N GLY A 122 2.59 -12.71 -17.12
CA GLY A 122 1.67 -13.51 -17.90
C GLY A 122 2.29 -14.88 -18.20
N PRO A 123 1.54 -15.84 -18.81
CA PRO A 123 2.06 -17.13 -19.19
C PRO A 123 3.31 -17.02 -20.08
N GLY A 124 4.36 -17.75 -19.72
CA GLY A 124 5.63 -17.77 -20.47
C GLY A 124 6.55 -16.56 -20.25
N GLN A 125 6.16 -15.59 -19.42
CA GLN A 125 7.00 -14.44 -19.12
C GLN A 125 8.02 -14.75 -18.01
N LEU A 126 9.05 -13.89 -17.89
CA LEU A 126 10.10 -13.99 -16.89
C LEU A 126 9.51 -13.96 -15.47
N ALA A 127 10.00 -14.87 -14.62
CA ALA A 127 9.66 -14.87 -13.20
C ALA A 127 10.17 -13.59 -12.51
N HIS A 128 9.30 -12.93 -11.75
CA HIS A 128 9.56 -11.64 -11.13
C HIS A 128 8.83 -11.54 -9.78
N CYS A 129 9.45 -10.94 -8.75
CA CYS A 129 8.87 -10.85 -7.41
C CYS A 129 7.51 -10.14 -7.39
N ALA A 130 7.34 -9.05 -8.14
CA ALA A 130 6.10 -8.28 -8.13
C ALA A 130 4.88 -9.07 -8.65
N PRO A 131 4.89 -9.66 -9.87
CA PRO A 131 3.78 -10.53 -10.29
C PRO A 131 3.65 -11.81 -9.47
N SER A 132 4.74 -12.35 -8.89
CA SER A 132 4.67 -13.48 -7.96
C SER A 132 3.90 -13.11 -6.69
N TYR A 133 4.20 -11.96 -6.10
CA TYR A 133 3.47 -11.42 -4.96
C TYR A 133 1.98 -11.21 -5.30
N ALA A 134 1.69 -10.56 -6.41
CA ALA A 134 0.32 -10.31 -6.84
C ALA A 134 -0.47 -11.62 -7.08
N ALA A 135 0.15 -12.62 -7.71
CA ALA A 135 -0.46 -13.92 -7.94
C ALA A 135 -0.78 -14.65 -6.63
N VAL A 136 0.18 -14.70 -5.69
CA VAL A 136 0.00 -15.35 -4.39
C VAL A 136 -1.08 -14.64 -3.57
N LEU A 137 -1.09 -13.30 -3.54
CA LEU A 137 -2.16 -12.53 -2.88
C LEU A 137 -3.53 -12.76 -3.50
N ALA A 138 -3.63 -12.80 -4.83
CA ALA A 138 -4.89 -13.07 -5.52
C ALA A 138 -5.41 -14.48 -5.20
N LEU A 139 -4.54 -15.50 -5.24
CA LEU A 139 -4.89 -16.88 -4.89
C LEU A 139 -5.31 -17.01 -3.41
N ALA A 140 -4.60 -16.34 -2.48
CA ALA A 140 -4.97 -16.29 -1.07
C ALA A 140 -6.31 -15.55 -0.87
N THR A 141 -6.59 -14.50 -1.64
CA THR A 141 -7.86 -13.77 -1.62
C THR A 141 -9.03 -14.63 -2.10
N ILE A 142 -8.83 -15.49 -3.10
CA ILE A 142 -9.80 -16.48 -3.58
C ILE A 142 -10.08 -17.51 -2.48
N GLY A 143 -9.03 -18.04 -1.84
CA GLY A 143 -9.12 -18.85 -0.63
C GLY A 143 -9.76 -20.23 -0.79
N THR A 144 -9.82 -20.79 -2.03
CA THR A 144 -10.33 -22.14 -2.28
C THR A 144 -9.20 -23.18 -2.27
N PRO A 145 -9.50 -24.48 -2.04
CA PRO A 145 -8.50 -25.54 -2.14
C PRO A 145 -7.76 -25.55 -3.47
N GLU A 146 -8.47 -25.29 -4.58
CA GLU A 146 -7.91 -25.24 -5.93
C GLU A 146 -6.93 -24.05 -6.06
N ALA A 147 -7.26 -22.89 -5.47
CA ALA A 147 -6.37 -21.73 -5.47
C ALA A 147 -5.09 -22.02 -4.68
N TYR A 148 -5.17 -22.67 -3.54
CA TYR A 148 -4.00 -23.07 -2.76
C TYR A 148 -3.16 -24.13 -3.46
N ALA A 149 -3.79 -25.08 -4.16
CA ALA A 149 -3.10 -26.12 -4.92
C ALA A 149 -2.43 -25.60 -6.22
N ALA A 150 -2.80 -24.40 -6.69
CA ALA A 150 -2.29 -23.81 -7.92
C ALA A 150 -0.82 -23.38 -7.84
N VAL A 151 -0.23 -23.36 -6.64
CA VAL A 151 1.16 -22.89 -6.43
C VAL A 151 2.09 -24.08 -6.18
N ASP A 152 3.08 -24.29 -7.05
CA ASP A 152 4.22 -25.15 -6.73
C ASP A 152 5.13 -24.42 -5.73
N ARG A 153 4.93 -24.72 -4.44
CA ARG A 153 5.64 -24.11 -3.31
C ARG A 153 7.13 -24.50 -3.28
N CYS A 154 7.46 -25.71 -3.74
CA CYS A 154 8.83 -26.18 -3.71
C CYS A 154 9.71 -25.45 -4.74
N SER A 155 9.20 -25.28 -5.97
CA SER A 155 9.91 -24.51 -6.99
C SER A 155 9.95 -23.03 -6.66
N MET A 156 8.87 -22.45 -6.08
CA MET A 156 8.85 -21.08 -5.57
C MET A 156 9.94 -20.85 -4.53
N TYR A 157 10.08 -21.73 -3.54
CA TYR A 157 11.12 -21.60 -2.51
C TYR A 157 12.53 -21.59 -3.11
N ARG A 158 12.81 -22.55 -4.02
CA ARG A 158 14.11 -22.61 -4.70
C ARG A 158 14.40 -21.35 -5.50
N TRP A 159 13.40 -20.83 -6.21
CA TRP A 159 13.55 -19.60 -6.97
C TRP A 159 13.81 -18.40 -6.07
N LEU A 160 13.07 -18.23 -4.97
CA LEU A 160 13.31 -17.13 -4.02
C LEU A 160 14.73 -17.15 -3.44
N LEU A 161 15.28 -18.35 -3.16
CA LEU A 161 16.68 -18.49 -2.71
C LEU A 161 17.68 -17.99 -3.76
N THR A 162 17.41 -18.17 -5.07
CA THR A 162 18.32 -17.68 -6.11
C THR A 162 18.37 -16.15 -6.20
N LEU A 163 17.38 -15.46 -5.68
CA LEU A 163 17.32 -13.99 -5.68
C LEU A 163 18.03 -13.37 -4.48
N LYS A 164 18.35 -14.18 -3.48
CA LYS A 164 18.97 -13.75 -2.22
C LYS A 164 20.43 -13.34 -2.43
N ARG A 165 20.82 -12.20 -1.87
CA ARG A 165 22.20 -11.72 -1.82
C ARG A 165 22.83 -12.01 -0.44
N ALA A 166 24.14 -12.05 -0.40
CA ALA A 166 24.90 -12.29 0.82
C ALA A 166 24.74 -11.15 1.85
N ASP A 167 24.51 -9.91 1.41
CA ASP A 167 24.29 -8.73 2.25
C ASP A 167 22.85 -8.63 2.82
N GLY A 168 21.98 -9.56 2.47
CA GLY A 168 20.55 -9.55 2.87
C GLY A 168 19.62 -8.93 1.86
N GLY A 169 20.10 -8.18 0.86
CA GLY A 169 19.30 -7.68 -0.25
C GLY A 169 18.70 -8.82 -1.09
N VAL A 170 17.69 -8.49 -1.86
CA VAL A 170 16.97 -9.45 -2.72
C VAL A 170 16.83 -8.85 -4.10
N HIS A 171 17.21 -9.57 -5.15
CA HIS A 171 16.93 -9.17 -6.53
C HIS A 171 15.42 -9.28 -6.83
N ILE A 172 14.89 -8.32 -7.59
CA ILE A 172 13.47 -8.34 -7.97
C ILE A 172 13.16 -9.46 -8.99
N HIS A 173 14.14 -9.84 -9.78
CA HIS A 173 14.20 -11.00 -10.66
C HIS A 173 15.69 -11.36 -10.92
N ALA A 174 15.97 -12.43 -11.67
CA ALA A 174 17.35 -12.76 -12.05
C ALA A 174 18.04 -11.55 -12.70
N ASP A 175 19.18 -11.16 -12.16
CA ASP A 175 19.99 -10.00 -12.60
C ASP A 175 19.26 -8.64 -12.57
N GLY A 176 18.12 -8.56 -11.84
CA GLY A 176 17.34 -7.33 -11.68
C GLY A 176 17.84 -6.45 -10.53
N GLU A 177 17.18 -5.31 -10.38
CA GLU A 177 17.45 -4.37 -9.28
C GLU A 177 17.22 -4.99 -7.90
N VAL A 178 17.82 -4.37 -6.88
CA VAL A 178 17.69 -4.77 -5.47
C VAL A 178 17.12 -3.59 -4.69
N ASP A 179 15.91 -3.73 -4.18
CA ASP A 179 15.28 -2.69 -3.37
C ASP A 179 14.32 -3.29 -2.32
N VAL A 180 13.75 -2.44 -1.46
CA VAL A 180 12.86 -2.89 -0.37
C VAL A 180 11.61 -3.60 -0.88
N ARG A 181 11.17 -3.36 -2.14
CA ARG A 181 10.00 -4.04 -2.73
C ARG A 181 10.28 -5.53 -2.90
N SER A 182 11.46 -5.88 -3.40
CA SER A 182 11.86 -7.27 -3.60
C SER A 182 11.96 -8.04 -2.28
N ALA A 183 12.57 -7.44 -1.26
CA ALA A 183 12.64 -8.04 0.07
C ALA A 183 11.23 -8.25 0.68
N TYR A 184 10.38 -7.23 0.66
CA TYR A 184 9.01 -7.33 1.20
C TYR A 184 8.17 -8.36 0.44
N THR A 185 8.19 -8.34 -0.91
CA THR A 185 7.40 -9.28 -1.69
C THR A 185 7.85 -10.72 -1.49
N MET A 186 9.16 -10.97 -1.41
CA MET A 186 9.73 -12.27 -1.02
C MET A 186 9.22 -12.74 0.35
N LEU A 187 9.33 -11.88 1.36
CA LEU A 187 8.89 -12.21 2.73
C LEU A 187 7.38 -12.50 2.79
N THR A 188 6.58 -11.72 2.10
CA THR A 188 5.12 -11.92 2.03
C THR A 188 4.77 -13.24 1.36
N ILE A 189 5.39 -13.54 0.20
CA ILE A 189 5.20 -14.82 -0.49
C ILE A 189 5.58 -15.97 0.44
N ALA A 190 6.77 -15.90 1.05
CA ALA A 190 7.26 -16.96 1.92
C ALA A 190 6.39 -17.18 3.15
N SER A 191 5.86 -16.09 3.75
CA SER A 191 4.93 -16.14 4.88
C SER A 191 3.60 -16.79 4.50
N LEU A 192 2.94 -16.30 3.44
CA LEU A 192 1.64 -16.81 2.99
C LEU A 192 1.69 -18.26 2.53
N LEU A 193 2.78 -18.66 1.89
CA LEU A 193 2.98 -20.04 1.43
C LEU A 193 3.53 -20.98 2.51
N ASN A 194 3.83 -20.45 3.71
CA ASN A 194 4.46 -21.21 4.81
C ASN A 194 5.76 -21.92 4.37
N ILE A 195 6.65 -21.16 3.71
CA ILE A 195 7.97 -21.60 3.23
C ILE A 195 9.12 -20.72 3.80
N MET A 196 8.84 -19.98 4.87
CA MET A 196 9.83 -19.13 5.52
C MET A 196 10.90 -20.00 6.20
N THR A 197 12.18 -19.72 5.94
CA THR A 197 13.31 -20.41 6.57
C THR A 197 14.38 -19.41 7.02
N PRO A 198 15.24 -19.78 8.00
CA PRO A 198 16.36 -18.94 8.40
C PRO A 198 17.30 -18.59 7.24
N GLU A 199 17.48 -19.50 6.28
CA GLU A 199 18.31 -19.27 5.09
C GLU A 199 17.71 -18.15 4.22
N LEU A 200 16.39 -18.17 4.01
CA LEU A 200 15.70 -17.16 3.21
C LEU A 200 15.70 -15.78 3.90
N THR A 201 15.67 -15.72 5.22
CA THR A 201 15.53 -14.48 5.99
C THR A 201 16.84 -13.87 6.48
N ALA A 202 17.96 -14.61 6.41
CA ALA A 202 19.25 -14.16 6.92
C ALA A 202 19.68 -12.80 6.35
N GLY A 203 19.94 -11.81 7.21
CA GLY A 203 20.40 -10.46 6.86
C GLY A 203 19.34 -9.54 6.26
N VAL A 204 18.12 -10.03 5.96
CA VAL A 204 17.08 -9.23 5.30
C VAL A 204 16.59 -8.09 6.19
N ALA A 205 16.45 -8.33 7.50
CA ALA A 205 16.01 -7.29 8.43
C ALA A 205 17.02 -6.14 8.52
N GLU A 206 18.30 -6.48 8.64
CA GLU A 206 19.40 -5.51 8.70
C GLU A 206 19.50 -4.71 7.40
N TRP A 207 19.32 -5.37 6.26
CA TRP A 207 19.30 -4.71 4.96
C TRP A 207 18.12 -3.76 4.83
N LEU A 208 16.89 -4.19 5.20
CA LEU A 208 15.71 -3.32 5.21
C LEU A 208 15.89 -2.10 6.13
N ALA A 209 16.45 -2.31 7.33
CA ALA A 209 16.72 -1.24 8.29
C ALA A 209 17.74 -0.22 7.75
N SER A 210 18.74 -0.67 6.99
CA SER A 210 19.76 0.20 6.38
C SER A 210 19.18 1.16 5.33
N CYS A 211 17.96 0.89 4.84
CA CYS A 211 17.23 1.77 3.91
C CYS A 211 16.52 2.94 4.62
N GLN A 212 16.52 3.00 5.97
CA GLN A 212 15.98 4.16 6.68
C GLN A 212 16.86 5.39 6.44
N THR A 213 16.25 6.49 6.04
CA THR A 213 16.96 7.70 5.63
C THR A 213 17.11 8.69 6.78
N TYR A 214 17.95 9.71 6.60
CA TYR A 214 18.06 10.83 7.55
C TYR A 214 16.74 11.61 7.71
N GLU A 215 15.85 11.58 6.72
CA GLU A 215 14.51 12.16 6.81
C GLU A 215 13.61 11.41 7.81
N GLY A 216 13.92 10.15 8.09
CA GLY A 216 13.19 9.25 8.97
C GLY A 216 12.31 8.23 8.24
N GLY A 217 11.96 8.45 6.98
CA GLY A 217 11.29 7.46 6.12
C GLY A 217 12.26 6.42 5.57
N PHE A 218 11.80 5.59 4.65
CA PHE A 218 12.62 4.57 4.01
C PHE A 218 12.72 4.83 2.50
N ALA A 219 13.92 4.62 1.97
CA ALA A 219 14.22 4.62 0.54
C ALA A 219 14.11 3.22 -0.07
N GLY A 220 14.22 3.12 -1.39
CA GLY A 220 14.28 1.83 -2.10
C GLY A 220 15.56 1.07 -1.77
N GLU A 221 16.66 1.78 -1.66
CA GLU A 221 17.98 1.27 -1.31
C GLU A 221 18.72 2.28 -0.41
N PRO A 222 19.78 1.87 0.31
CA PRO A 222 20.50 2.77 1.20
C PRO A 222 21.05 4.00 0.48
N GLY A 223 20.85 5.18 1.08
CA GLY A 223 21.37 6.45 0.55
C GLY A 223 20.46 7.17 -0.44
N CYS A 224 19.31 6.59 -0.81
CA CYS A 224 18.31 7.23 -1.66
C CYS A 224 17.26 8.04 -0.87
N GLU A 225 16.34 8.71 -1.57
CA GLU A 225 15.27 9.54 -1.00
C GLU A 225 14.16 8.69 -0.37
N ALA A 226 13.65 9.11 0.80
CA ALA A 226 12.52 8.46 1.45
C ALA A 226 11.23 8.60 0.63
N HIS A 227 10.47 7.49 0.55
CA HIS A 227 9.24 7.41 -0.23
C HIS A 227 8.21 6.53 0.47
N GLY A 228 6.91 6.93 0.44
CA GLY A 228 5.84 6.23 1.15
C GLY A 228 5.66 4.76 0.78
N GLY A 229 5.75 4.44 -0.51
CA GLY A 229 5.70 3.05 -0.97
C GLY A 229 6.85 2.22 -0.42
N TYR A 230 8.06 2.76 -0.43
CA TYR A 230 9.23 2.07 0.13
C TYR A 230 9.16 1.97 1.66
N ALA A 231 8.68 3.02 2.34
CA ALA A 231 8.47 2.98 3.79
C ALA A 231 7.47 1.89 4.19
N PHE A 232 6.37 1.74 3.45
CA PHE A 232 5.44 0.62 3.67
C PHE A 232 6.11 -0.73 3.48
N ASN A 233 6.82 -0.93 2.37
CA ASN A 233 7.48 -2.21 2.07
C ASN A 233 8.52 -2.58 3.13
N ALA A 234 9.36 -1.62 3.55
CA ALA A 234 10.36 -1.86 4.58
C ALA A 234 9.72 -2.20 5.93
N MET A 235 8.74 -1.39 6.37
CA MET A 235 8.06 -1.57 7.65
C MET A 235 7.24 -2.86 7.71
N ALA A 236 6.52 -3.20 6.64
CA ALA A 236 5.77 -4.46 6.56
C ALA A 236 6.72 -5.68 6.53
N GLY A 237 7.84 -5.57 5.82
CA GLY A 237 8.88 -6.61 5.84
C GLY A 237 9.49 -6.82 7.24
N LEU A 238 9.83 -5.74 7.94
CA LEU A 238 10.32 -5.77 9.31
C LEU A 238 9.25 -6.30 10.30
N ALA A 239 7.96 -6.00 10.06
CA ALA A 239 6.86 -6.55 10.84
C ALA A 239 6.76 -8.08 10.69
N ILE A 240 6.87 -8.60 9.46
CA ILE A 240 6.87 -10.06 9.19
C ILE A 240 8.05 -10.74 9.91
N LEU A 241 9.20 -10.09 9.99
CA LEU A 241 10.39 -10.61 10.64
C LEU A 241 10.43 -10.36 12.16
N GLY A 242 9.51 -9.56 12.71
CA GLY A 242 9.50 -9.18 14.14
C GLY A 242 10.69 -8.31 14.56
N ARG A 243 11.27 -7.50 13.63
CA ARG A 243 12.53 -6.76 13.85
C ARG A 243 12.34 -5.24 13.89
N PHE A 244 11.36 -4.77 14.67
CA PHE A 244 11.16 -3.33 14.93
C PHE A 244 12.25 -2.68 15.78
N ASP A 245 13.05 -3.49 16.48
CA ASP A 245 14.23 -3.07 17.24
C ASP A 245 15.28 -2.33 16.39
N LEU A 246 15.25 -2.53 15.08
CA LEU A 246 16.19 -1.93 14.13
C LEU A 246 15.74 -0.56 13.59
N VAL A 247 14.52 -0.09 13.92
CA VAL A 247 13.90 1.10 13.34
C VAL A 247 14.00 2.30 14.28
N ASP A 248 14.44 3.46 13.77
CA ASP A 248 14.21 4.74 14.45
C ASP A 248 12.75 5.16 14.29
N VAL A 249 11.89 4.62 15.16
CA VAL A 249 10.45 4.88 15.15
C VAL A 249 10.13 6.36 15.37
N PRO A 250 10.77 7.11 16.29
CA PRO A 250 10.58 8.55 16.41
C PRO A 250 10.85 9.33 15.11
N ALA A 251 11.91 9.02 14.38
CA ALA A 251 12.21 9.66 13.11
C ALA A 251 11.16 9.32 12.05
N LEU A 252 10.75 8.04 11.95
CA LEU A 252 9.70 7.60 11.03
C LEU A 252 8.37 8.33 11.29
N ARG A 253 7.98 8.49 12.56
CA ARG A 253 6.76 9.21 12.96
C ARG A 253 6.80 10.68 12.49
N ARG A 254 7.91 11.38 12.73
CA ARG A 254 8.09 12.77 12.26
C ARG A 254 7.97 12.89 10.75
N TRP A 255 8.64 11.98 10.02
CA TRP A 255 8.57 11.96 8.56
C TRP A 255 7.14 11.70 8.06
N LEU A 256 6.44 10.71 8.64
CA LEU A 256 5.10 10.30 8.24
C LEU A 256 4.06 11.43 8.41
N VAL A 257 4.04 12.09 9.58
CA VAL A 257 3.05 13.16 9.83
C VAL A 257 3.25 14.36 8.90
N ALA A 258 4.49 14.60 8.45
CA ALA A 258 4.81 15.64 7.50
C ALA A 258 4.40 15.30 6.04
N ARG A 259 3.86 14.10 5.78
CA ARG A 259 3.43 13.70 4.42
C ARG A 259 1.97 14.01 4.13
N GLN A 260 1.13 14.24 5.14
CA GLN A 260 -0.25 14.67 4.91
C GLN A 260 -0.28 16.14 4.54
N LEU A 261 -0.90 16.47 3.42
CA LEU A 261 -1.01 17.84 2.94
C LEU A 261 -2.19 18.54 3.63
N GLY A 262 -1.96 19.80 4.02
CA GLY A 262 -2.90 20.55 4.87
C GLY A 262 -4.18 20.95 4.15
N MET A 263 -4.10 21.30 2.86
CA MET A 263 -5.26 21.74 2.09
C MET A 263 -6.04 20.56 1.52
N GLU A 264 -5.37 19.63 0.86
CA GLU A 264 -6.03 18.47 0.21
C GLU A 264 -6.45 17.42 1.24
N GLY A 265 -5.69 17.26 2.32
CA GLY A 265 -5.92 16.25 3.35
C GLY A 265 -5.43 14.84 2.98
N GLY A 266 -5.03 14.61 1.73
CA GLY A 266 -4.37 13.39 1.28
C GLY A 266 -2.88 13.39 1.56
N PHE A 267 -2.20 12.30 1.20
CA PHE A 267 -0.75 12.16 1.38
C PHE A 267 0.02 12.41 0.08
N GLN A 268 1.18 13.06 0.19
CA GLN A 268 2.23 13.05 -0.82
C GLN A 268 3.18 11.86 -0.59
N GLY A 269 3.71 11.24 -1.65
CA GLY A 269 4.59 10.07 -1.52
C GLY A 269 5.97 10.39 -0.96
N ARG A 270 6.46 11.59 -1.16
CA ARG A 270 7.74 12.12 -0.68
C ARG A 270 7.72 13.63 -0.59
N THR A 271 8.72 14.21 0.06
CA THR A 271 8.83 15.66 0.28
C THR A 271 8.68 16.45 -1.03
N ASN A 272 7.91 17.53 -1.01
CA ASN A 272 7.69 18.44 -2.14
C ASN A 272 7.08 17.79 -3.41
N LYS A 273 6.31 16.71 -3.24
CA LYS A 273 5.53 16.10 -4.31
C LYS A 273 4.03 16.28 -4.08
N LEU A 274 3.24 16.04 -5.10
CA LEU A 274 1.81 16.23 -5.09
C LEU A 274 1.11 15.10 -4.32
N VAL A 275 -0.11 15.39 -3.86
CA VAL A 275 -1.04 14.41 -3.33
C VAL A 275 -1.36 13.32 -4.37
N ASP A 276 -1.56 12.09 -3.89
CA ASP A 276 -2.02 10.96 -4.71
C ASP A 276 -2.84 10.01 -3.84
N GLY A 277 -4.02 9.61 -4.33
CA GLY A 277 -4.95 8.74 -3.61
C GLY A 277 -4.36 7.41 -3.15
N CYS A 278 -3.38 6.84 -3.86
CA CYS A 278 -2.78 5.55 -3.47
C CYS A 278 -2.00 5.64 -2.15
N TYR A 279 -1.47 6.81 -1.79
CA TYR A 279 -0.76 6.99 -0.52
C TYR A 279 -1.68 6.98 0.70
N SER A 280 -2.99 7.05 0.53
CA SER A 280 -3.94 6.75 1.59
C SER A 280 -3.71 5.35 2.18
N PHE A 281 -3.20 4.40 1.37
CA PHE A 281 -2.74 3.09 1.82
C PHE A 281 -1.26 3.10 2.20
N TRP A 282 -0.36 3.52 1.32
CA TRP A 282 1.08 3.36 1.54
C TRP A 282 1.58 4.09 2.79
N GLN A 283 1.12 5.30 3.05
CA GLN A 283 1.40 6.01 4.31
C GLN A 283 0.34 5.76 5.37
N GLY A 284 -0.94 5.69 4.99
CA GLY A 284 -2.03 5.50 5.94
C GLY A 284 -1.99 4.18 6.70
N ALA A 285 -1.34 3.14 6.16
CA ALA A 285 -1.15 1.86 6.85
C ALA A 285 -0.01 1.86 7.88
N LEU A 286 0.97 2.77 7.76
CA LEU A 286 2.13 2.79 8.65
C LEU A 286 1.78 2.97 10.13
N PRO A 287 0.84 3.87 10.52
CA PRO A 287 0.43 3.97 11.92
C PRO A 287 -0.21 2.69 12.47
N ALA A 288 -0.99 1.97 11.66
CA ALA A 288 -1.57 0.70 12.09
C ALA A 288 -0.49 -0.38 12.34
N ILE A 289 0.51 -0.45 11.46
CA ILE A 289 1.69 -1.32 11.65
C ILE A 289 2.45 -0.93 12.92
N LEU A 290 2.71 0.37 13.12
CA LEU A 290 3.39 0.88 14.31
C LEU A 290 2.61 0.62 15.59
N SER A 291 1.29 0.74 15.57
CA SER A 291 0.43 0.47 16.72
C SER A 291 0.50 -1.00 17.15
N LYS A 292 0.47 -1.91 16.16
CA LYS A 292 0.49 -3.36 16.44
C LYS A 292 1.86 -3.88 16.87
N TYR A 293 2.92 -3.40 16.25
CA TYR A 293 4.26 -3.97 16.40
C TYR A 293 5.27 -3.03 17.08
N GLY A 294 5.03 -1.72 17.10
CA GLY A 294 5.95 -0.71 17.65
C GLY A 294 5.93 -0.59 19.18
N GLY A 295 4.94 -1.18 19.87
CA GLY A 295 4.83 -1.16 21.32
C GLY A 295 5.79 -2.08 22.07
N ALA A 296 6.51 -2.96 21.39
CA ALA A 296 7.47 -3.90 21.96
C ALA A 296 8.90 -3.33 22.09
N VAL A 297 9.17 -2.12 21.59
CA VAL A 297 10.50 -1.50 21.63
C VAL A 297 10.64 -0.71 22.93
N ALA A 298 11.30 -1.31 23.94
CA ALA A 298 11.81 -0.56 25.07
C ALA A 298 12.80 0.50 24.55
N PRO A 299 12.78 1.76 25.07
CA PRO A 299 13.73 2.77 24.65
C PRO A 299 15.15 2.27 24.92
N SER A 300 15.96 2.20 23.86
CA SER A 300 17.40 1.94 23.96
C SER A 300 18.08 3.17 24.58
N GLY A 301 17.87 3.36 25.88
CA GLY A 301 18.60 4.32 26.71
C GLY A 301 19.90 3.68 27.11
N ARG A 302 21.04 4.31 26.82
CA ARG A 302 22.31 4.05 27.50
C ARG A 302 22.04 3.95 28.99
N ALA A 303 22.24 2.78 29.57
CA ALA A 303 22.23 2.59 31.01
C ALA A 303 23.41 3.36 31.60
N GLU A 304 23.14 4.52 32.20
CA GLU A 304 24.03 5.01 33.27
C GLU A 304 23.74 4.17 34.51
N ALA A 305 24.82 3.60 35.03
CA ALA A 305 24.80 2.76 36.22
C ALA A 305 24.37 3.56 37.45
N GLY A 306 23.16 3.33 37.91
CA GLY A 306 22.61 3.85 39.16
C GLY A 306 21.56 2.90 39.69
N GLY A 307 21.91 2.13 40.75
CA GLY A 307 21.04 1.11 41.33
C GLY A 307 19.74 1.65 41.90
N GLY A 308 18.65 1.02 41.52
CA GLY A 308 17.31 1.24 42.08
C GLY A 308 16.33 0.25 41.46
N THR A 309 15.96 -0.78 42.24
CA THR A 309 14.91 -1.74 41.91
C THR A 309 13.53 -1.08 41.90
N ALA A 310 13.02 -0.74 40.75
CA ALA A 310 11.61 -0.54 40.55
C ALA A 310 11.21 -1.26 39.27
N ALA A 311 10.36 -2.29 39.41
CA ALA A 311 9.72 -2.96 38.28
C ALA A 311 8.82 -1.94 37.57
N ALA A 312 9.34 -1.31 36.53
CA ALA A 312 8.55 -0.47 35.64
C ALA A 312 7.71 -1.42 34.77
N THR A 313 6.44 -1.58 35.10
CA THR A 313 5.41 -2.03 34.16
C THR A 313 5.46 -1.08 32.97
N ALA A 314 6.07 -1.51 31.87
CA ALA A 314 6.02 -0.80 30.60
C ALA A 314 4.55 -0.78 30.15
N THR A 315 3.85 0.30 30.47
CA THR A 315 2.58 0.63 29.83
C THR A 315 2.86 0.81 28.35
N ALA A 316 2.37 -0.11 27.53
CA ALA A 316 2.36 0.04 26.09
C ALA A 316 1.66 1.39 25.79
N THR A 317 2.45 2.40 25.43
CA THR A 317 1.92 3.69 24.98
C THR A 317 1.23 3.42 23.65
N SER A 318 -0.12 3.41 23.66
CA SER A 318 -0.92 3.33 22.44
C SER A 318 -0.41 4.40 21.48
N VAL A 319 -0.03 3.96 20.28
CA VAL A 319 0.32 4.88 19.20
C VAL A 319 -0.98 5.59 18.81
N GLY A 320 -1.18 6.81 19.28
CA GLY A 320 -2.34 7.62 18.90
C GLY A 320 -2.41 7.83 17.38
N ILE A 321 -3.56 8.30 16.92
CA ILE A 321 -3.78 8.66 15.51
C ILE A 321 -2.69 9.66 15.07
N LEU A 322 -1.91 9.29 14.05
CA LEU A 322 -0.76 10.07 13.57
C LEU A 322 -1.10 11.02 12.41
N TYR A 323 -2.32 11.00 11.91
CA TYR A 323 -2.77 11.86 10.81
C TYR A 323 -4.25 12.22 10.96
N ASN A 324 -4.70 13.26 10.27
CA ASN A 324 -6.10 13.64 10.26
C ASN A 324 -6.92 12.67 9.39
N VAL A 325 -7.59 11.74 10.03
CA VAL A 325 -8.39 10.68 9.40
C VAL A 325 -9.55 11.25 8.60
N GLU A 326 -10.25 12.26 9.14
CA GLU A 326 -11.39 12.90 8.46
C GLU A 326 -10.94 13.59 7.17
N PHE A 327 -9.84 14.32 7.19
CA PHE A 327 -9.31 14.97 6.00
C PHE A 327 -8.92 13.96 4.92
N LEU A 328 -8.30 12.84 5.31
CA LEU A 328 -7.97 11.77 4.38
C LEU A 328 -9.23 11.15 3.76
N GLN A 329 -10.25 10.88 4.57
CA GLN A 329 -11.54 10.36 4.08
C GLN A 329 -12.21 11.35 3.12
N ARG A 330 -12.22 12.64 3.45
CA ARG A 330 -12.77 13.68 2.56
C ARG A 330 -12.03 13.72 1.22
N TYR A 331 -10.71 13.72 1.23
CA TYR A 331 -9.92 13.67 0.00
C TYR A 331 -10.27 12.45 -0.85
N THR A 332 -10.29 11.27 -0.25
CA THR A 332 -10.55 10.02 -0.98
C THR A 332 -11.98 9.95 -1.54
N LEU A 333 -12.98 10.43 -0.78
CA LEU A 333 -14.38 10.39 -1.19
C LEU A 333 -14.73 11.49 -2.21
N LEU A 334 -14.16 12.69 -2.07
CA LEU A 334 -14.52 13.85 -2.91
C LEU A 334 -13.62 13.99 -4.14
N CYS A 335 -12.30 13.82 -3.99
CA CYS A 335 -11.33 14.06 -5.05
C CYS A 335 -10.99 12.81 -5.87
N CYS A 336 -11.02 11.62 -5.25
CA CYS A 336 -10.56 10.40 -5.91
C CYS A 336 -11.66 9.60 -6.59
N GLN A 337 -12.94 9.74 -6.23
CA GLN A 337 -14.03 9.02 -6.89
C GLN A 337 -14.37 9.60 -8.27
N GLN A 338 -14.79 8.74 -9.21
CA GLN A 338 -15.44 9.15 -10.45
C GLN A 338 -16.91 8.70 -10.47
N ALA A 339 -17.80 9.53 -11.02
CA ALA A 339 -19.25 9.30 -11.08
C ALA A 339 -19.64 7.92 -11.65
N GLY A 340 -18.89 7.42 -12.63
CA GLY A 340 -19.09 6.07 -13.20
C GLY A 340 -18.48 4.93 -12.38
N GLY A 341 -17.99 5.19 -11.15
CA GLY A 341 -17.24 4.24 -10.33
C GLY A 341 -15.76 4.16 -10.71
N GLY A 342 -14.95 3.52 -9.86
CA GLY A 342 -13.50 3.54 -9.90
C GLY A 342 -12.93 4.76 -9.18
N LEU A 343 -11.69 4.65 -8.74
CA LEU A 343 -10.96 5.72 -8.08
C LEU A 343 -9.69 6.06 -8.85
N ARG A 344 -9.17 7.26 -8.60
CA ARG A 344 -8.05 7.89 -9.30
C ARG A 344 -7.08 8.52 -8.32
N ASP A 345 -5.92 8.88 -8.81
CA ASP A 345 -4.89 9.63 -8.09
C ASP A 345 -5.46 10.96 -7.53
N LYS A 346 -5.94 11.86 -8.39
CA LYS A 346 -6.49 13.20 -8.09
C LYS A 346 -7.50 13.63 -9.18
N PRO A 347 -8.19 14.77 -9.04
CA PRO A 347 -9.27 15.17 -9.96
C PRO A 347 -8.90 15.18 -11.45
N SER A 348 -7.70 15.61 -11.83
CA SER A 348 -7.24 15.68 -13.24
C SER A 348 -6.84 14.33 -13.84
N LYS A 349 -6.85 13.25 -13.06
CA LYS A 349 -6.40 11.92 -13.51
C LYS A 349 -7.57 10.99 -13.83
N ASN A 350 -7.30 10.02 -14.71
CA ASN A 350 -8.24 8.96 -14.98
C ASN A 350 -8.21 7.89 -13.88
N ARG A 351 -9.36 7.25 -13.66
CA ARG A 351 -9.46 6.06 -12.80
C ARG A 351 -8.71 4.87 -13.40
N ASP A 352 -8.19 4.04 -12.55
CA ASP A 352 -7.62 2.75 -12.90
C ASP A 352 -7.83 1.73 -11.77
N PHE A 353 -7.46 0.45 -12.00
CA PHE A 353 -7.68 -0.61 -11.00
C PHE A 353 -6.67 -0.54 -9.86
N TYR A 354 -5.46 -0.01 -10.10
CA TYR A 354 -4.45 0.23 -9.07
C TYR A 354 -4.95 1.26 -8.05
N HIS A 355 -5.32 2.48 -8.50
CA HIS A 355 -5.84 3.51 -7.60
C HIS A 355 -7.17 3.10 -6.97
N THR A 356 -8.04 2.37 -7.69
CA THR A 356 -9.27 1.83 -7.10
C THR A 356 -8.96 0.90 -5.93
N CYS A 357 -8.03 -0.04 -6.09
CA CYS A 357 -7.63 -0.97 -5.04
C CYS A 357 -7.02 -0.24 -3.83
N TYR A 358 -5.97 0.54 -4.06
CA TYR A 358 -5.20 1.13 -2.95
C TYR A 358 -5.91 2.28 -2.26
N THR A 359 -6.69 3.09 -2.98
CA THR A 359 -7.50 4.14 -2.35
C THR A 359 -8.64 3.54 -1.50
N LEU A 360 -9.30 2.46 -1.96
CA LEU A 360 -10.26 1.72 -1.12
C LEU A 360 -9.60 1.09 0.11
N SER A 361 -8.39 0.55 -0.04
CA SER A 361 -7.62 -0.01 1.09
C SER A 361 -7.29 1.07 2.12
N GLY A 362 -6.81 2.24 1.67
CA GLY A 362 -6.54 3.38 2.54
C GLY A 362 -7.78 3.93 3.23
N LEU A 363 -8.91 4.02 2.50
CA LEU A 363 -10.19 4.43 3.07
C LEU A 363 -10.67 3.45 4.15
N SER A 364 -10.53 2.14 3.93
CA SER A 364 -10.85 1.11 4.90
C SER A 364 -10.01 1.23 6.17
N ILE A 365 -8.69 1.44 6.03
CA ILE A 365 -7.81 1.69 7.18
C ILE A 365 -8.25 2.94 7.93
N ALA A 366 -8.46 4.06 7.23
CA ALA A 366 -8.89 5.32 7.84
C ALA A 366 -10.23 5.19 8.57
N GLN A 367 -11.15 4.36 8.07
CA GLN A 367 -12.44 4.10 8.69
C GLN A 367 -12.30 3.28 9.99
N HIS A 368 -11.40 2.30 10.01
CA HIS A 368 -11.28 1.34 11.11
C HIS A 368 -10.13 1.67 12.08
N TYR A 369 -9.18 2.53 11.66
CA TYR A 369 -8.05 2.92 12.49
C TYR A 369 -8.51 3.62 13.78
N GLY A 370 -8.13 3.04 14.92
CA GLY A 370 -8.53 3.54 16.25
C GLY A 370 -9.88 3.02 16.75
N THR A 371 -10.64 2.25 15.97
CA THR A 371 -11.89 1.59 16.38
C THR A 371 -11.73 0.09 16.59
N MET A 372 -10.68 -0.53 16.06
CA MET A 372 -10.38 -1.94 16.28
C MET A 372 -9.70 -2.17 17.64
N PRO A 373 -10.12 -3.21 18.40
CA PRO A 373 -9.32 -3.70 19.52
C PRO A 373 -7.91 -4.06 19.03
N HIS A 374 -6.91 -3.80 19.87
CA HIS A 374 -5.49 -4.04 19.53
C HIS A 374 -5.17 -5.50 19.20
N ASP A 375 -6.05 -6.44 19.51
CA ASP A 375 -5.87 -7.88 19.32
C ASP A 375 -6.36 -8.39 17.95
N ASP A 376 -7.12 -7.58 17.20
CA ASP A 376 -7.75 -7.97 15.93
C ASP A 376 -7.16 -7.30 14.68
N MET A 377 -6.05 -6.55 14.81
CA MET A 377 -5.37 -5.88 13.69
C MET A 377 -4.22 -6.71 13.12
#